data_6ecc7c15a661eb238efa835f87739356
#
_entry.id   6ecc7c15a661eb238efa835f87739356
#
_cell.length_a   1.000
_cell.length_b   1.000
_cell.length_c   1.000
_cell.angle_alpha   90.00
_cell.angle_beta   90.00
_cell.angle_gamma   90.00
#
_symmetry.space_group_name_H-M   'P 1'
#
loop_
_entity.id
_entity.type
_entity.pdbx_description
1 polymer ?
#
loop_
_entity_poly.entity_id
_entity_poly.type
_entity_poly.pdbx_seq_one_letter_code
_entity_poly.pdbx_strand_id
1 'polypeptide(L)'
;MKFKLVTIAAAGLYAFALSACSQTPTTMSDAPKESTQPMISDAAKQALAQAEADVKMAKSKFALWVSAEKALAQAQEAAKAGDSASVIKQAAFVSDQVKGGIAQLSYPTTEQK
;
A
#
# COMPACT_ATOMS: atom_id res chain seq x y z
N MET A 1 28.87 -25.53 -0.69
CA MET A 1 28.60 -24.17 -0.21
C MET A 1 28.68 -24.16 1.30
N LYS A 2 29.67 -23.50 1.85
CA LYS A 2 29.94 -23.52 3.29
C LYS A 2 29.31 -22.28 3.93
N PHE A 3 28.26 -22.48 4.73
CA PHE A 3 27.70 -21.44 5.57
C PHE A 3 28.60 -21.30 6.82
N LYS A 4 29.21 -20.14 6.99
CA LYS A 4 29.90 -19.80 8.23
C LYS A 4 28.87 -19.19 9.20
N LEU A 5 28.54 -19.97 10.23
CA LEU A 5 27.88 -19.47 11.43
C LEU A 5 28.84 -18.54 12.15
N VAL A 6 28.47 -17.29 12.33
CA VAL A 6 29.12 -16.40 13.29
C VAL A 6 28.17 -16.24 14.48
N THR A 7 28.55 -16.93 15.55
CA THR A 7 27.94 -16.81 16.86
C THR A 7 28.56 -15.60 17.56
N ILE A 8 27.80 -14.57 17.85
CA ILE A 8 28.21 -13.52 18.78
C ILE A 8 27.30 -13.58 19.99
N ALA A 9 27.86 -14.13 21.06
CA ALA A 9 27.30 -14.01 22.40
C ALA A 9 27.81 -12.69 23.00
N ALA A 10 26.93 -11.82 23.45
CA ALA A 10 27.26 -10.74 24.37
C ALA A 10 26.13 -10.60 25.39
N ALA A 11 26.42 -11.11 26.58
CA ALA A 11 25.65 -10.86 27.78
C ALA A 11 25.86 -9.41 28.23
N GLY A 12 24.79 -8.71 28.54
CA GLY A 12 24.80 -7.39 29.14
C GLY A 12 23.58 -7.22 30.03
N LEU A 13 23.71 -7.63 31.27
CA LEU A 13 22.79 -7.28 32.36
C LEU A 13 22.87 -5.77 32.63
N TYR A 14 21.74 -5.08 32.44
CA TYR A 14 21.51 -3.80 33.11
C TYR A 14 20.13 -3.80 33.74
N ALA A 15 20.12 -4.00 35.04
CA ALA A 15 19.02 -3.67 35.92
C ALA A 15 18.97 -2.15 36.08
N PHE A 16 17.86 -1.51 35.77
CA PHE A 16 17.56 -0.18 36.27
C PHE A 16 16.13 -0.07 36.76
N ALA A 17 16.07 0.46 37.96
CA ALA A 17 14.98 0.56 38.87
C ALA A 17 13.73 1.29 38.37
N LEU A 18 12.63 0.85 38.95
CA LEU A 18 11.32 1.49 39.01
C LEU A 18 11.40 2.98 39.37
N SER A 19 10.78 3.81 38.55
CA SER A 19 10.26 5.08 39.00
C SER A 19 8.87 5.25 38.36
N ALA A 20 7.86 5.05 39.18
CA ALA A 20 6.49 5.34 38.84
C ALA A 20 6.31 6.86 38.78
N CYS A 21 5.93 7.37 37.62
CA CYS A 21 5.28 8.65 37.49
C CYS A 21 4.15 8.53 36.46
N SER A 22 2.94 8.71 36.98
CA SER A 22 1.74 8.97 36.23
C SER A 22 1.95 10.11 35.26
N GLN A 23 1.86 9.83 33.97
CA GLN A 23 1.65 10.87 32.98
C GLN A 23 0.70 10.40 31.90
N THR A 24 -0.34 11.16 31.76
CA THR A 24 -1.33 11.17 30.69
C THR A 24 -0.72 10.90 29.31
N PRO A 25 -1.39 10.13 28.46
CA PRO A 25 -0.90 9.88 27.12
C PRO A 25 -1.14 11.10 26.24
N THR A 26 -0.15 11.97 26.21
CA THR A 26 0.00 12.86 25.07
C THR A 26 0.76 12.08 24.02
N THR A 27 0.08 11.63 23.01
CA THR A 27 0.65 11.01 21.83
C THR A 27 1.51 12.03 21.08
N MET A 28 2.74 12.13 21.49
CA MET A 28 3.81 12.60 20.62
C MET A 28 4.68 11.39 20.33
N SER A 29 4.38 10.76 19.23
CA SER A 29 5.21 9.74 18.61
C SER A 29 6.46 10.43 18.12
N ASP A 30 7.51 10.36 18.94
CA ASP A 30 8.86 10.67 18.50
C ASP A 30 9.30 9.49 17.62
N ALA A 31 9.05 9.62 16.34
CA ALA A 31 9.56 8.69 15.35
C ALA A 31 11.03 9.01 15.10
N PRO A 32 11.92 8.03 15.15
CA PRO A 32 13.31 8.25 14.74
C PRO A 32 13.32 8.70 13.29
N LYS A 33 13.95 9.83 13.05
CA LYS A 33 14.26 10.34 11.71
C LYS A 33 15.22 9.36 11.05
N GLU A 34 14.69 8.42 10.30
CA GLU A 34 15.49 7.71 9.33
C GLU A 34 14.66 7.40 8.09
N SER A 35 15.18 7.88 7.00
CA SER A 35 14.70 7.88 5.62
C SER A 35 13.64 8.93 5.27
N THR A 36 14.10 9.87 4.47
CA THR A 36 13.46 11.03 3.88
C THR A 36 12.43 10.66 2.78
N GLN A 37 11.78 9.52 2.86
CA GLN A 37 10.67 9.23 1.98
C GLN A 37 9.37 9.31 2.77
N PRO A 38 8.45 10.16 2.35
CA PRO A 38 7.14 10.23 2.98
C PRO A 38 6.47 8.86 2.87
N MET A 39 6.28 8.21 4.02
CA MET A 39 5.67 6.88 4.07
C MET A 39 4.16 7.00 4.09
N ILE A 40 3.53 6.36 3.13
CA ILE A 40 2.07 6.19 3.13
C ILE A 40 1.65 5.21 4.23
N SER A 41 0.41 5.35 4.73
CA SER A 41 -0.17 4.46 5.72
C SER A 41 -0.28 3.01 5.21
N ASP A 42 -0.34 2.04 6.11
CA ASP A 42 -0.50 0.64 5.73
C ASP A 42 -1.80 0.38 4.97
N ALA A 43 -2.88 1.09 5.32
CA ALA A 43 -4.13 1.05 4.57
C ALA A 43 -3.94 1.53 3.12
N ALA A 44 -3.16 2.60 2.91
CA ALA A 44 -2.86 3.09 1.57
C ALA A 44 -1.98 2.12 0.78
N LYS A 45 -1.02 1.46 1.43
CA LYS A 45 -0.18 0.41 0.79
C LYS A 45 -1.05 -0.77 0.33
N GLN A 46 -1.95 -1.23 1.18
CA GLN A 46 -2.87 -2.33 0.83
C GLN A 46 -3.81 -1.94 -0.31
N ALA A 47 -4.37 -0.74 -0.27
CA ALA A 47 -5.25 -0.23 -1.33
C ALA A 47 -4.51 -0.14 -2.67
N LEU A 48 -3.27 0.36 -2.67
CA LEU A 48 -2.45 0.44 -3.87
C LEU A 48 -2.13 -0.95 -4.44
N ALA A 49 -1.71 -1.89 -3.58
CA ALA A 49 -1.41 -3.26 -3.98
C ALA A 49 -2.65 -3.97 -4.58
N GLN A 50 -3.82 -3.75 -4.00
CA GLN A 50 -5.08 -4.27 -4.54
C GLN A 50 -5.40 -3.66 -5.92
N ALA A 51 -5.26 -2.35 -6.07
CA ALA A 51 -5.48 -1.68 -7.34
C ALA A 51 -4.53 -2.18 -8.45
N GLU A 52 -3.26 -2.41 -8.12
CA GLU A 52 -2.28 -2.98 -9.06
C GLU A 52 -2.66 -4.41 -9.48
N ALA A 53 -3.11 -5.23 -8.54
CA ALA A 53 -3.60 -6.59 -8.83
C ALA A 53 -4.85 -6.56 -9.71
N ASP A 54 -5.80 -5.68 -9.42
CA ASP A 54 -7.04 -5.50 -10.20
C ASP A 54 -6.73 -5.08 -11.64
N VAL A 55 -5.84 -4.12 -11.83
CA VAL A 55 -5.40 -3.69 -13.17
C VAL A 55 -4.72 -4.83 -13.93
N LYS A 56 -3.86 -5.59 -13.27
CA LYS A 56 -3.21 -6.76 -13.89
C LYS A 56 -4.24 -7.79 -14.33
N MET A 57 -5.24 -8.07 -13.50
CA MET A 57 -6.33 -8.98 -13.84
C MET A 57 -7.16 -8.45 -15.01
N ALA A 58 -7.52 -7.16 -15.01
CA ALA A 58 -8.28 -6.56 -16.09
C ALA A 58 -7.52 -6.58 -17.42
N LYS A 59 -6.20 -6.35 -17.40
CA LYS A 59 -5.34 -6.47 -18.59
C LYS A 59 -5.38 -7.88 -19.17
N SER A 60 -5.30 -8.90 -18.34
CA SER A 60 -5.34 -10.30 -18.79
C SER A 60 -6.67 -10.70 -19.43
N LYS A 61 -7.74 -9.98 -19.11
CA LYS A 61 -9.10 -10.18 -19.64
C LYS A 61 -9.48 -9.20 -20.74
N PHE A 62 -8.57 -8.34 -21.17
CA PHE A 62 -8.85 -7.26 -22.14
C PHE A 62 -10.01 -6.33 -21.71
N ALA A 63 -10.20 -6.18 -20.41
CA ALA A 63 -11.28 -5.41 -19.79
C ALA A 63 -10.79 -4.13 -19.10
N LEU A 64 -9.58 -3.70 -19.37
CA LEU A 64 -8.99 -2.54 -18.74
C LEU A 64 -9.36 -1.25 -19.46
N TRP A 65 -9.92 -0.31 -18.70
CA TRP A 65 -10.20 1.03 -19.19
C TRP A 65 -9.03 1.98 -18.96
N VAL A 66 -8.82 2.89 -19.89
CA VAL A 66 -7.76 3.92 -19.80
C VAL A 66 -7.89 4.78 -18.54
N SER A 67 -9.11 5.02 -18.07
CA SER A 67 -9.37 5.74 -16.81
C SER A 67 -8.77 5.03 -15.59
N ALA A 68 -8.82 3.70 -15.55
CA ALA A 68 -8.21 2.90 -14.47
C ALA A 68 -6.68 2.99 -14.49
N GLU A 69 -6.06 2.94 -15.68
CA GLU A 69 -4.60 3.10 -15.80
C GLU A 69 -4.13 4.48 -15.34
N LYS A 70 -4.84 5.54 -15.74
CA LYS A 70 -4.53 6.91 -15.30
C LYS A 70 -4.68 7.06 -13.78
N ALA A 71 -5.74 6.51 -13.21
CA ALA A 71 -5.97 6.58 -11.77
C ALA A 71 -4.91 5.79 -10.99
N LEU A 72 -4.47 4.64 -11.50
CA LEU A 72 -3.36 3.89 -10.90
C LEU A 72 -2.06 4.69 -10.92
N ALA A 73 -1.74 5.34 -12.03
CA ALA A 73 -0.56 6.21 -12.11
C ALA A 73 -0.64 7.35 -11.09
N GLN A 74 -1.81 7.97 -10.92
CA GLN A 74 -2.03 9.02 -9.91
C GLN A 74 -1.89 8.47 -8.48
N ALA A 75 -2.37 7.25 -8.22
CA ALA A 75 -2.17 6.60 -6.91
C ALA A 75 -0.69 6.36 -6.62
N GLN A 76 0.08 5.92 -7.61
CA GLN A 76 1.52 5.70 -7.47
C GLN A 76 2.29 7.02 -7.24
N GLU A 77 1.93 8.09 -7.93
CA GLU A 77 2.52 9.41 -7.70
C GLU A 77 2.16 9.96 -6.29
N ALA A 78 0.91 9.80 -5.87
CA ALA A 78 0.48 10.16 -4.51
C ALA A 78 1.24 9.35 -3.44
N ALA A 79 1.52 8.08 -3.71
CA ALA A 79 2.32 7.23 -2.82
C ALA A 79 3.76 7.76 -2.67
N LYS A 80 4.38 8.19 -3.76
CA LYS A 80 5.71 8.81 -3.73
C LYS A 80 5.72 10.13 -2.95
N ALA A 81 4.62 10.87 -3.01
CA ALA A 81 4.43 12.11 -2.27
C ALA A 81 4.04 11.89 -0.79
N GLY A 82 3.75 10.66 -0.38
CA GLY A 82 3.29 10.33 0.97
C GLY A 82 1.83 10.70 1.27
N ASP A 83 1.05 10.96 0.23
CA ASP A 83 -0.37 11.32 0.35
C ASP A 83 -1.25 10.07 0.40
N SER A 84 -1.41 9.52 1.62
CA SER A 84 -2.21 8.31 1.86
C SER A 84 -3.68 8.47 1.47
N ALA A 85 -4.26 9.64 1.68
CA ALA A 85 -5.66 9.90 1.35
C ALA A 85 -5.92 9.84 -0.16
N SER A 86 -5.04 10.46 -0.95
CA SER A 86 -5.12 10.41 -2.42
C SER A 86 -4.86 8.99 -2.93
N VAL A 87 -3.91 8.27 -2.35
CA VAL A 87 -3.66 6.85 -2.70
C VAL A 87 -4.93 6.02 -2.52
N ILE A 88 -5.56 6.08 -1.36
CA ILE A 88 -6.78 5.31 -1.07
C ILE A 88 -7.91 5.68 -2.03
N LYS A 89 -8.10 6.98 -2.29
CA LYS A 89 -9.15 7.48 -3.19
C LYS A 89 -8.94 6.97 -4.62
N GLN A 90 -7.74 7.10 -5.15
CA GLN A 90 -7.43 6.69 -6.51
C GLN A 90 -7.46 5.15 -6.66
N ALA A 91 -6.96 4.42 -5.67
CA ALA A 91 -7.01 2.96 -5.66
C ALA A 91 -8.45 2.44 -5.63
N ALA A 92 -9.34 3.03 -4.85
CA ALA A 92 -10.75 2.69 -4.84
C ALA A 92 -11.40 2.91 -6.22
N PHE A 93 -11.11 4.05 -6.84
CA PHE A 93 -11.59 4.35 -8.18
C PHE A 93 -11.08 3.33 -9.22
N VAL A 94 -9.81 2.93 -9.15
CA VAL A 94 -9.25 1.86 -10.01
C VAL A 94 -10.04 0.57 -9.86
N SER A 95 -10.25 0.11 -8.63
CA SER A 95 -10.98 -1.13 -8.37
C SER A 95 -12.42 -1.08 -8.90
N ASP A 96 -13.10 0.05 -8.77
CA ASP A 96 -14.46 0.23 -9.29
C ASP A 96 -14.48 0.21 -10.83
N GLN A 97 -13.53 0.86 -11.48
CA GLN A 97 -13.41 0.84 -12.94
C GLN A 97 -13.10 -0.58 -13.47
N VAL A 98 -12.23 -1.32 -12.78
CA VAL A 98 -11.92 -2.71 -13.14
C VAL A 98 -13.16 -3.62 -13.00
N LYS A 99 -13.89 -3.49 -11.90
CA LYS A 99 -15.14 -4.24 -11.70
C LYS A 99 -16.14 -3.96 -12.83
N GLY A 100 -16.31 -2.69 -13.20
CA GLY A 100 -17.18 -2.28 -14.31
C GLY A 100 -16.72 -2.87 -15.64
N GLY A 101 -15.43 -2.81 -15.95
CA GLY A 101 -14.85 -3.38 -17.17
C GLY A 101 -15.05 -4.89 -17.26
N ILE A 102 -14.80 -5.61 -16.16
CA ILE A 102 -15.01 -7.06 -16.10
C ILE A 102 -16.50 -7.42 -16.22
N ALA A 103 -17.38 -6.67 -15.57
CA ALA A 103 -18.82 -6.91 -15.66
C ALA A 103 -19.34 -6.77 -17.11
N GLN A 104 -18.76 -5.86 -17.89
CA GLN A 104 -19.14 -5.70 -19.31
C GLN A 104 -18.83 -6.92 -20.17
N LEU A 105 -17.85 -7.75 -19.79
CA LEU A 105 -17.56 -8.99 -20.53
C LEU A 105 -18.72 -10.00 -20.53
N SER A 106 -19.64 -9.88 -19.58
CA SER A 106 -20.82 -10.75 -19.46
C SER A 106 -22.03 -10.25 -20.27
N TYR A 107 -21.97 -9.02 -20.80
CA TYR A 107 -23.03 -8.53 -21.67
C TYR A 107 -22.86 -9.04 -23.08
N PRO A 108 -23.96 -9.44 -23.77
CA PRO A 108 -23.87 -9.85 -25.16
C PRO A 108 -23.37 -8.69 -26.03
N THR A 109 -22.37 -8.98 -26.85
CA THR A 109 -21.93 -8.04 -27.88
C THR A 109 -23.08 -7.71 -28.80
N THR A 110 -23.40 -6.44 -28.95
CA THR A 110 -24.34 -5.97 -29.99
C THR A 110 -23.62 -6.07 -31.35
N GLU A 111 -23.48 -7.27 -31.85
CA GLU A 111 -23.12 -7.43 -33.25
C GLU A 111 -24.30 -6.94 -34.09
N GLN A 112 -24.12 -5.80 -34.73
CA GLN A 112 -25.01 -5.37 -35.78
C GLN A 112 -24.86 -6.36 -36.94
N LYS A 113 -25.92 -7.12 -37.18
CA LYS A 113 -26.06 -7.90 -38.41
C LYS A 113 -26.23 -6.99 -39.62
#